data_16c76adaa39d1433a3d6ad34ad1d66d3
#
_entry.id   16c76adaa39d1433a3d6ad34ad1d66d3
#
_cell.length_a   1.000
_cell.length_b   1.000
_cell.length_c   1.000
_cell.angle_alpha   90.00
_cell.angle_beta   90.00
_cell.angle_gamma   90.00
#
_symmetry.space_group_name_H-M   'P 1'
#
loop_
_entity.id
_entity.type
_entity.pdbx_description
1 polymer ?
#
loop_
_entity_poly.entity_id
_entity_poly.type
_entity_poly.pdbx_seq_one_letter_code
_entity_poly.pdbx_strand_id
1 'polypeptide(L)'
;MLSEEDYWARLALEAKNMETEEPSFQPVQGDLRRWQGFILGTGIYDKGVFVLQISVPRSFPYDPPQVRFITKIWHPNIYRGRVCVGILGKEWLPSMSLTGIVETIRNLLNFPNPDDPLNQQASRQAKRQPMQFEQTARDWVKRHAGWDQIQRR
;
A
#
# COMPACT_ATOMS: atom_id res chain seq x y z
N MET A 1 7.60 12.80 -20.47
CA MET A 1 8.53 12.41 -19.41
C MET A 1 9.35 13.61 -18.95
N LEU A 2 9.54 13.79 -17.66
CA LEU A 2 10.34 14.88 -17.13
C LEU A 2 11.81 14.74 -17.53
N SER A 3 12.51 15.86 -17.65
CA SER A 3 13.96 15.84 -17.72
C SER A 3 14.52 15.17 -16.47
N GLU A 4 15.76 14.73 -16.52
CA GLU A 4 16.38 14.10 -15.34
C GLU A 4 16.43 15.07 -14.17
N GLU A 5 16.78 16.32 -14.42
CA GLU A 5 16.82 17.33 -13.37
C GLU A 5 15.45 17.54 -12.71
N ASP A 6 14.40 17.67 -13.50
CA ASP A 6 13.04 17.88 -12.99
C ASP A 6 12.52 16.63 -12.28
N TYR A 7 12.88 15.45 -12.77
CA TYR A 7 12.53 14.19 -12.12
C TYR A 7 13.09 14.14 -10.69
N TRP A 8 14.37 14.41 -10.52
CA TRP A 8 14.97 14.38 -9.19
C TRP A 8 14.46 15.52 -8.30
N ALA A 9 14.17 16.69 -8.87
CA ALA A 9 13.54 17.78 -8.12
C ALA A 9 12.15 17.36 -7.60
N ARG A 10 11.36 16.67 -8.43
CA ARG A 10 10.05 16.16 -8.00
C ARG A 10 10.20 15.11 -6.91
N LEU A 11 11.16 14.19 -7.03
CA LEU A 11 11.38 13.18 -5.99
C LEU A 11 11.83 13.80 -4.68
N ALA A 12 12.65 14.86 -4.73
CA ALA A 12 13.07 15.56 -3.52
C ALA A 12 11.88 16.22 -2.81
N LEU A 13 10.93 16.77 -3.57
CA LEU A 13 9.71 17.33 -3.01
C LEU A 13 8.85 16.24 -2.37
N GLU A 14 8.70 15.10 -3.06
CA GLU A 14 7.96 13.96 -2.52
C GLU A 14 8.60 13.44 -1.23
N ALA A 15 9.93 13.39 -1.18
CA ALA A 15 10.67 12.96 0.01
C ALA A 15 10.39 13.87 1.20
N LYS A 16 10.34 15.18 0.98
CA LYS A 16 10.04 16.15 2.02
C LYS A 16 8.63 15.94 2.58
N ASN A 17 7.66 15.71 1.69
CA ASN A 17 6.29 15.47 2.10
C ASN A 17 6.14 14.16 2.85
N MET A 18 6.83 13.10 2.40
CA MET A 18 6.81 11.79 3.07
C MET A 18 7.39 11.90 4.49
N GLU A 19 8.48 12.63 4.64
CA GLU A 19 9.09 12.83 5.96
C GLU A 19 8.11 13.46 6.95
N THR A 20 7.31 14.42 6.48
CA THR A 20 6.36 15.13 7.32
C THR A 20 5.07 14.34 7.57
N GLU A 21 4.50 13.74 6.54
CA GLU A 21 3.16 13.14 6.60
C GLU A 21 3.16 11.63 6.83
N GLU A 22 4.21 10.94 6.41
CA GLU A 22 4.32 9.47 6.52
C GLU A 22 5.70 9.09 7.04
N PRO A 23 6.03 9.46 8.29
CA PRO A 23 7.40 9.32 8.80
C PRO A 23 7.91 7.89 8.94
N SER A 24 7.03 6.88 8.93
CA SER A 24 7.49 5.48 8.93
C SER A 24 8.16 5.10 7.62
N PHE A 25 7.88 5.83 6.53
CA PHE A 25 8.44 5.53 5.22
C PHE A 25 9.81 6.17 5.06
N GLN A 26 10.77 5.36 4.63
CA GLN A 26 12.15 5.79 4.41
C GLN A 26 12.63 5.31 3.04
N PRO A 27 13.49 6.10 2.37
CA PRO A 27 14.13 5.61 1.15
C PRO A 27 14.98 4.38 1.45
N VAL A 28 14.87 3.36 0.60
CA VAL A 28 15.69 2.15 0.73
C VAL A 28 17.12 2.49 0.29
N GLN A 29 18.08 2.37 1.20
CA GLN A 29 19.49 2.70 0.93
C GLN A 29 19.67 4.12 0.36
N GLY A 30 18.84 5.06 0.82
CA GLY A 30 18.89 6.44 0.36
C GLY A 30 18.36 6.69 -1.04
N ASP A 31 17.83 5.69 -1.72
CA ASP A 31 17.30 5.81 -3.07
C ASP A 31 15.86 6.34 -3.04
N LEU A 32 15.67 7.57 -3.52
CA LEU A 32 14.35 8.22 -3.53
C LEU A 32 13.35 7.57 -4.48
N ARG A 33 13.78 6.61 -5.29
CA ARG A 33 12.90 5.84 -6.16
C ARG A 33 12.31 4.62 -5.48
N ARG A 34 12.80 4.24 -4.32
CA ARG A 34 12.34 3.06 -3.58
C ARG A 34 12.15 3.39 -2.13
N TRP A 35 10.96 3.11 -1.63
CA TRP A 35 10.57 3.45 -0.28
C TRP A 35 10.05 2.21 0.45
N GLN A 36 10.28 2.16 1.72
CA GLN A 36 9.68 1.14 2.58
C GLN A 36 9.21 1.78 3.87
N GLY A 37 8.04 1.38 4.31
CA GLY A 37 7.45 1.86 5.53
C GLY A 37 6.30 0.96 5.93
N PHE A 38 5.52 1.40 6.90
CA PHE A 38 4.38 0.61 7.33
C PHE A 38 3.15 1.47 7.55
N ILE A 39 1.99 0.83 7.45
CA ILE A 39 0.71 1.42 7.83
C ILE A 39 0.11 0.56 8.95
N LEU A 40 -0.66 1.20 9.81
CA LEU A 40 -1.36 0.53 10.89
C LEU A 40 -2.76 0.14 10.44
N GLY A 41 -3.14 -1.10 10.73
CA GLY A 41 -4.50 -1.56 10.46
C GLY A 41 -5.51 -0.93 11.42
N THR A 42 -6.74 -0.84 10.95
CA THR A 42 -7.89 -0.39 11.73
C THR A 42 -9.07 -1.32 11.44
N GLY A 43 -10.13 -1.24 12.23
CA GLY A 43 -11.29 -2.09 12.01
C GLY A 43 -10.96 -3.57 12.17
N ILE A 44 -11.26 -4.37 11.17
CA ILE A 44 -10.97 -5.81 11.19
C ILE A 44 -9.47 -6.12 11.12
N TYR A 45 -8.68 -5.14 10.72
CA TYR A 45 -7.21 -5.25 10.64
C TYR A 45 -6.51 -4.61 11.85
N ASP A 46 -7.26 -4.25 12.86
CA ASP A 46 -6.72 -3.64 14.08
C ASP A 46 -5.58 -4.47 14.66
N LYS A 47 -4.57 -3.78 15.18
CA LYS A 47 -3.32 -4.34 15.70
C LYS A 47 -2.39 -4.88 14.62
N GLY A 48 -2.78 -4.80 13.36
CA GLY A 48 -1.90 -5.16 12.25
C GLY A 48 -0.93 -4.05 11.92
N VAL A 49 0.31 -4.43 11.61
CA VAL A 49 1.35 -3.54 11.09
C VAL A 49 1.73 -4.08 9.72
N PHE A 50 1.43 -3.33 8.67
CA PHE A 50 1.61 -3.79 7.30
C PHE A 50 2.75 -3.04 6.65
N VAL A 51 3.83 -3.76 6.35
CA VAL A 51 4.99 -3.20 5.66
C VAL A 51 4.71 -3.13 4.17
N LEU A 52 4.94 -1.97 3.59
CA LEU A 52 4.76 -1.69 2.17
C LEU A 52 6.08 -1.25 1.55
N GLN A 53 6.24 -1.56 0.27
CA GLN A 53 7.29 -0.99 -0.58
C GLN A 53 6.65 -0.19 -1.70
N ILE A 54 7.24 0.96 -2.00
CA ILE A 54 6.81 1.82 -3.11
C ILE A 54 8.00 1.99 -4.05
N SER A 55 7.75 1.72 -5.33
CA SER A 55 8.75 1.89 -6.40
C SER A 55 8.28 2.98 -7.35
N VAL A 56 9.11 3.97 -7.58
CA VAL A 56 8.80 5.13 -8.41
C VAL A 56 9.44 4.93 -9.79
N PRO A 57 8.64 4.83 -10.87
CA PRO A 57 9.21 4.65 -12.20
C PRO A 57 9.86 5.92 -12.73
N ARG A 58 10.73 5.78 -13.73
CA ARG A 58 11.34 6.94 -14.37
C ARG A 58 10.30 7.84 -15.04
N SER A 59 9.19 7.26 -15.48
CA SER A 59 8.08 8.00 -16.11
C SER A 59 7.20 8.75 -15.10
N PHE A 60 7.45 8.60 -13.79
CA PHE A 60 6.75 9.38 -12.78
C PHE A 60 6.99 10.89 -13.03
N PRO A 61 5.99 11.76 -12.88
CA PRO A 61 4.66 11.54 -12.31
C PRO A 61 3.58 11.20 -13.35
N TYR A 62 3.94 10.93 -14.59
CA TYR A 62 2.94 10.60 -15.62
C TYR A 62 2.38 9.21 -15.45
N ASP A 63 3.24 8.27 -15.03
CA ASP A 63 2.80 6.95 -14.61
C ASP A 63 2.88 6.83 -13.09
N PRO A 64 1.95 6.10 -12.48
CA PRO A 64 1.92 5.98 -11.01
C PRO A 64 3.06 5.13 -10.47
N PRO A 65 3.39 5.32 -9.18
CA PRO A 65 4.26 4.39 -8.46
C PRO A 65 3.61 3.02 -8.34
N GLN A 66 4.43 2.00 -8.14
CA GLN A 66 3.99 0.65 -7.83
C GLN A 66 4.07 0.45 -6.32
N VAL A 67 3.04 -0.19 -5.76
CA VAL A 67 2.98 -0.50 -4.33
C VAL A 67 2.92 -2.00 -4.16
N ARG A 68 3.69 -2.51 -3.21
CA ARG A 68 3.71 -3.92 -2.87
C ARG A 68 3.59 -4.08 -1.36
N PHE A 69 2.70 -4.97 -0.92
CA PHE A 69 2.63 -5.40 0.47
C PHE A 69 3.70 -6.47 0.71
N ILE A 70 4.56 -6.22 1.68
CA ILE A 70 5.51 -7.23 2.15
C ILE A 70 4.85 -8.12 3.19
N THR A 71 4.02 -7.52 4.04
CA THR A 71 3.25 -8.25 5.05
C THR A 71 2.03 -8.89 4.40
N LYS A 72 1.76 -10.14 4.73
CA LYS A 72 0.58 -10.84 4.23
C LYS A 72 -0.69 -10.27 4.83
N ILE A 73 -1.73 -10.16 4.02
CA ILE A 73 -3.03 -9.62 4.41
C ILE A 73 -4.14 -10.38 3.70
N TRP A 74 -5.24 -10.64 4.40
CA TRP A 74 -6.44 -11.22 3.79
C TRP A 74 -7.39 -10.11 3.39
N HIS A 75 -7.41 -9.79 2.09
CA HIS A 75 -8.15 -8.63 1.57
C HIS A 75 -8.54 -8.88 0.11
N PRO A 76 -9.76 -8.49 -0.29
CA PRO A 76 -10.21 -8.73 -1.67
C PRO A 76 -9.34 -8.11 -2.76
N ASN A 77 -8.72 -6.96 -2.51
CA ASN A 77 -7.95 -6.22 -3.53
C ASN A 77 -6.45 -6.38 -3.40
N ILE A 78 -5.99 -7.23 -2.50
CA ILE A 78 -4.56 -7.45 -2.27
C ILE A 78 -4.30 -8.94 -2.28
N TYR A 79 -3.40 -9.40 -3.16
CA TYR A 79 -3.10 -10.81 -3.31
C TYR A 79 -1.62 -11.02 -3.59
N ARG A 80 -0.97 -11.82 -2.74
CA ARG A 80 0.46 -12.12 -2.85
C ARG A 80 1.32 -10.85 -2.97
N GLY A 81 1.00 -9.85 -2.16
CA GLY A 81 1.69 -8.58 -2.13
C GLY A 81 1.28 -7.58 -3.20
N ARG A 82 0.51 -8.01 -4.19
CA ARG A 82 0.08 -7.14 -5.28
C ARG A 82 -1.20 -6.39 -4.89
N VAL A 83 -1.23 -5.10 -5.19
CA VAL A 83 -2.40 -4.26 -4.98
C VAL A 83 -3.11 -4.08 -6.32
N CYS A 84 -4.44 -4.05 -6.30
CA CYS A 84 -5.23 -3.86 -7.49
C CYS A 84 -4.80 -2.63 -8.29
N VAL A 85 -4.51 -2.82 -9.58
CA VAL A 85 -4.03 -1.75 -10.48
C VAL A 85 -5.07 -0.65 -10.63
N GLY A 86 -6.36 -0.98 -10.61
CA GLY A 86 -7.43 0.00 -10.75
C GLY A 86 -7.41 1.07 -9.67
N ILE A 87 -6.94 0.73 -8.49
CA ILE A 87 -6.88 1.66 -7.36
C ILE A 87 -5.76 2.67 -7.54
N LEU A 88 -4.62 2.24 -8.10
CA LEU A 88 -3.44 3.09 -8.27
C LEU A 88 -3.34 3.69 -9.67
N GLY A 89 -3.93 3.05 -10.69
CA GLY A 89 -3.70 3.39 -12.08
C GLY A 89 -4.81 4.13 -12.79
N LYS A 90 -6.07 3.76 -12.56
CA LYS A 90 -7.22 4.30 -13.32
C LYS A 90 -7.46 5.78 -13.11
N GLU A 91 -7.23 6.27 -11.91
CA GLU A 91 -7.51 7.65 -11.56
C GLU A 91 -6.22 8.44 -11.28
N TRP A 92 -5.08 7.87 -11.63
CA TRP A 92 -3.81 8.53 -11.38
C TRP A 92 -3.67 9.81 -12.22
N LEU A 93 -3.30 10.89 -11.55
CA LEU A 93 -2.98 12.18 -12.18
C LEU A 93 -1.56 12.59 -11.79
N PRO A 94 -0.83 13.29 -12.67
CA PRO A 94 0.53 13.73 -12.37
C PRO A 94 0.67 14.64 -11.15
N SER A 95 -0.43 15.27 -10.73
CA SER A 95 -0.45 16.10 -9.52
C SER A 95 -0.55 15.30 -8.23
N MET A 96 -0.84 14.01 -8.32
CA MET A 96 -0.93 13.15 -7.14
C MET A 96 0.45 12.86 -6.56
N SER A 97 0.48 12.52 -5.26
CA SER A 97 1.72 12.39 -4.50
C SER A 97 1.89 10.99 -3.91
N LEU A 98 3.11 10.68 -3.45
CA LEU A 98 3.37 9.44 -2.73
C LEU A 98 2.57 9.38 -1.42
N THR A 99 2.44 10.50 -0.71
CA THR A 99 1.61 10.55 0.50
C THR A 99 0.17 10.24 0.20
N GLY A 100 -0.34 10.71 -0.93
CA GLY A 100 -1.70 10.40 -1.39
C GLY A 100 -1.90 8.93 -1.69
N ILE A 101 -0.88 8.27 -2.22
CA ILE A 101 -0.93 6.82 -2.46
C ILE A 101 -1.00 6.06 -1.14
N VAL A 102 -0.19 6.42 -0.15
CA VAL A 102 -0.24 5.76 1.17
C VAL A 102 -1.63 5.94 1.79
N GLU A 103 -2.20 7.12 1.69
CA GLU A 103 -3.55 7.38 2.19
C GLU A 103 -4.60 6.55 1.45
N THR A 104 -4.48 6.42 0.14
CA THR A 104 -5.38 5.58 -0.66
C THR A 104 -5.32 4.12 -0.19
N ILE A 105 -4.12 3.59 0.05
CA ILE A 105 -3.96 2.23 0.55
C ILE A 105 -4.55 2.09 1.95
N ARG A 106 -4.33 3.07 2.83
CA ARG A 106 -4.90 3.05 4.17
C ARG A 106 -6.42 2.97 4.14
N ASN A 107 -7.05 3.76 3.27
CA ASN A 107 -8.50 3.71 3.08
C ASN A 107 -8.97 2.40 2.47
N LEU A 108 -8.19 1.82 1.56
CA LEU A 108 -8.54 0.55 0.91
C LEU A 108 -8.71 -0.58 1.92
N LEU A 109 -7.96 -0.57 3.02
CA LEU A 109 -8.04 -1.65 4.00
C LEU A 109 -9.47 -1.82 4.53
N ASN A 110 -10.17 -0.72 4.83
CA ASN A 110 -11.52 -0.78 5.39
C ASN A 110 -12.63 -0.59 4.36
N PHE A 111 -12.29 -0.16 3.14
CA PHE A 111 -13.24 0.08 2.08
C PHE A 111 -12.80 -0.62 0.80
N PRO A 112 -12.92 -1.97 0.76
CA PRO A 112 -12.52 -2.73 -0.43
C PRO A 112 -13.32 -2.30 -1.66
N ASN A 113 -12.67 -2.34 -2.82
CA ASN A 113 -13.34 -2.09 -4.09
C ASN A 113 -13.89 -3.43 -4.61
N PRO A 114 -15.22 -3.62 -4.64
CA PRO A 114 -15.81 -4.89 -5.07
C PRO A 114 -15.70 -5.13 -6.58
N ASP A 115 -15.41 -4.09 -7.37
CA ASP A 115 -15.42 -4.17 -8.81
C ASP A 115 -14.14 -4.76 -9.41
N ASP A 116 -13.09 -4.90 -8.60
CA ASP A 116 -11.79 -5.35 -9.11
C ASP A 116 -11.08 -6.26 -8.09
N PRO A 117 -11.65 -7.45 -7.83
CA PRO A 117 -11.05 -8.36 -6.86
C PRO A 117 -9.81 -9.05 -7.42
N LEU A 118 -8.69 -8.97 -6.68
CA LEU A 118 -7.49 -9.75 -6.93
C LEU A 118 -7.52 -11.09 -6.20
N ASN A 119 -7.94 -11.06 -4.95
CA ASN A 119 -8.10 -12.26 -4.15
C ASN A 119 -9.56 -12.72 -4.27
N GLN A 120 -9.81 -13.61 -5.22
CA GLN A 120 -11.15 -14.09 -5.51
C GLN A 120 -11.78 -14.79 -4.30
N GLN A 121 -10.98 -15.56 -3.57
CA GLN A 121 -11.47 -16.29 -2.40
C GLN A 121 -11.91 -15.32 -1.30
N ALA A 122 -11.10 -14.31 -1.00
CA ALA A 122 -11.44 -13.30 -0.01
C ALA A 122 -12.69 -12.50 -0.45
N SER A 123 -12.77 -12.17 -1.73
CA SER A 123 -13.91 -11.44 -2.27
C SER A 123 -15.20 -12.21 -2.13
N ARG A 124 -15.18 -13.50 -2.49
CA ARG A 124 -16.39 -14.35 -2.34
C ARG A 124 -16.77 -14.51 -0.86
N GLN A 125 -15.79 -14.72 0.00
CA GLN A 125 -16.02 -14.86 1.42
C GLN A 125 -16.63 -13.59 2.01
N ALA A 126 -16.13 -12.42 1.64
CA ALA A 126 -16.65 -11.15 2.12
C ALA A 126 -18.12 -10.93 1.72
N LYS A 127 -18.49 -11.39 0.51
CA LYS A 127 -19.86 -11.25 0.02
C LYS A 127 -20.83 -12.27 0.61
N ARG A 128 -20.40 -13.52 0.76
CA ARG A 128 -21.28 -14.63 1.11
C ARG A 128 -21.22 -15.01 2.59
N GLN A 129 -20.07 -14.79 3.23
CA GLN A 129 -19.81 -15.19 4.60
C GLN A 129 -19.04 -14.08 5.32
N PRO A 130 -19.67 -12.90 5.50
CA PRO A 130 -18.94 -11.73 6.03
C PRO A 130 -18.34 -11.95 7.42
N MET A 131 -19.00 -12.72 8.29
CA MET A 131 -18.43 -13.02 9.61
C MET A 131 -17.19 -13.89 9.51
N GLN A 132 -17.20 -14.86 8.60
CA GLN A 132 -16.06 -15.74 8.37
C GLN A 132 -14.90 -14.96 7.69
N PHE A 133 -15.22 -14.07 6.77
CA PHE A 133 -14.23 -13.18 6.18
C PHE A 133 -13.52 -12.37 7.25
N GLU A 134 -14.29 -11.76 8.14
CA GLU A 134 -13.76 -10.97 9.24
C GLU A 134 -12.85 -11.80 10.14
N GLN A 135 -13.28 -13.02 10.47
CA GLN A 135 -12.49 -13.93 11.30
C GLN A 135 -11.18 -14.31 10.62
N THR A 136 -11.22 -14.63 9.33
CA THR A 136 -10.03 -14.97 8.57
C THR A 136 -9.05 -13.78 8.52
N ALA A 137 -9.58 -12.58 8.29
CA ALA A 137 -8.76 -11.37 8.26
C ALA A 137 -8.06 -11.14 9.61
N ARG A 138 -8.78 -11.31 10.70
CA ARG A 138 -8.22 -11.18 12.06
C ARG A 138 -7.17 -12.24 12.36
N ASP A 139 -7.41 -13.48 11.93
CA ASP A 139 -6.45 -14.57 12.12
C ASP A 139 -5.15 -14.29 11.35
N TRP A 140 -5.26 -13.77 10.16
CA TRP A 140 -4.08 -13.39 9.35
C TRP A 140 -3.29 -12.25 9.98
N VAL A 141 -3.97 -11.30 10.62
CA VAL A 141 -3.28 -10.25 11.37
C VAL A 141 -2.43 -10.87 12.48
N LYS A 142 -3.00 -11.79 13.24
CA LYS A 142 -2.27 -12.46 14.33
C LYS A 142 -1.09 -13.27 13.84
N ARG A 143 -1.24 -13.95 12.70
CA ARG A 143 -0.20 -14.82 12.16
C ARG A 143 0.91 -14.06 11.45
N HIS A 144 0.60 -12.96 10.79
CA HIS A 144 1.53 -12.34 9.83
C HIS A 144 1.83 -10.88 10.08
N ALA A 145 0.98 -10.15 10.80
CA ALA A 145 1.06 -8.70 10.89
C ALA A 145 1.23 -8.20 12.33
N GLY A 146 1.57 -9.07 13.28
CA GLY A 146 1.88 -8.65 14.63
C GLY A 146 3.20 -7.89 14.66
N TRP A 147 3.32 -6.92 15.56
CA TRP A 147 4.55 -6.12 15.70
C TRP A 147 5.79 -6.99 15.88
N ASP A 148 5.68 -8.06 16.67
CA ASP A 148 6.79 -8.97 16.90
C ASP A 148 7.32 -9.61 15.63
N GLN A 149 6.42 -9.96 14.72
CA GLN A 149 6.79 -10.57 13.45
C GLN A 149 7.42 -9.57 12.51
N ILE A 150 6.98 -8.32 12.55
CA ILE A 150 7.54 -7.25 11.72
C ILE A 150 8.98 -6.94 12.16
N GLN A 151 9.25 -6.95 13.45
CA GLN A 151 10.60 -6.68 13.97
C GLN A 151 11.63 -7.77 13.59
N ARG A 152 11.17 -8.98 13.26
CA ARG A 152 12.04 -10.09 12.88
C ARG A 152 12.44 -10.08 11.40
N ARG A 153 11.89 -9.14 10.64
CA ARG A 153 12.17 -9.05 9.19
C ARG A 153 13.36 -8.10 8.89
#